data_4c391b10c5b95b9cd0664f19340a5abc
#
_entry.id   4c391b10c5b95b9cd0664f19340a5abc
#
_cell.length_a   1.000
_cell.length_b   1.000
_cell.length_c   1.000
_cell.angle_alpha   90.00
_cell.angle_beta   90.00
_cell.angle_gamma   90.00
#
_symmetry.space_group_name_H-M   'P 1'
#
loop_
_entity.id
_entity.type
_entity.pdbx_description
1 polymer ?
#
loop_
_entity_poly.entity_id
_entity_poly.type
_entity_poly.pdbx_seq_one_letter_code
_entity_poly.pdbx_strand_id
1 'polypeptide(L)'
;NFVFTMQNLATRFPELTVVNDQHGRPTWTRTLAEFMVYLVSEKADFGFYHLTNDAAPGEDVTWFDFAKEILKDTDVLVKPVDSSKFPAKAKRPFNSTMSLEKAKATGFVIPTWQEALASMLEKGDLRENKDGVKGEINKK
;
A
#
# COMPACT_ATOMS: atom_id res chain seq x y z
N ASN A 1 -9.71 -1.18 1.22
CA ASN A 1 -8.33 -1.58 1.02
C ASN A 1 -7.65 -1.91 2.36
N PHE A 2 -6.47 -2.49 2.34
CA PHE A 2 -5.76 -2.95 3.54
C PHE A 2 -5.49 -1.82 4.54
N VAL A 3 -5.10 -0.63 4.09
CA VAL A 3 -4.81 0.52 4.96
C VAL A 3 -6.04 0.88 5.80
N PHE A 4 -7.17 1.13 5.15
CA PHE A 4 -8.40 1.47 5.87
C PHE A 4 -8.95 0.31 6.72
N THR A 5 -8.71 -0.93 6.31
CA THR A 5 -9.05 -2.09 7.14
C THR A 5 -8.24 -2.09 8.44
N MET A 6 -6.92 -1.86 8.37
CA MET A 6 -6.08 -1.77 9.57
C MET A 6 -6.49 -0.62 10.48
N GLN A 7 -6.73 0.57 9.93
CA GLN A 7 -7.21 1.72 10.69
C GLN A 7 -8.55 1.45 11.39
N ASN A 8 -9.50 0.83 10.68
CA ASN A 8 -10.81 0.48 11.25
C ASN A 8 -10.70 -0.58 12.36
N LEU A 9 -9.86 -1.60 12.17
CA LEU A 9 -9.63 -2.61 13.21
C LEU A 9 -8.95 -2.01 14.44
N ALA A 10 -8.05 -1.06 14.25
CA ALA A 10 -7.35 -0.35 15.32
C ALA A 10 -8.31 0.44 16.25
N THR A 11 -9.46 0.88 15.74
CA THR A 11 -10.49 1.54 16.59
C THR A 11 -11.26 0.57 17.50
N ARG A 12 -11.17 -0.72 17.21
CA ARG A 12 -11.97 -1.77 17.88
C ARG A 12 -11.15 -2.70 18.75
N PHE A 13 -9.89 -2.89 18.42
CA PHE A 13 -9.01 -3.88 19.05
C PHE A 13 -7.70 -3.25 19.48
N PRO A 14 -7.25 -3.51 20.72
CA PRO A 14 -5.95 -3.02 21.20
C PRO A 14 -4.76 -3.80 20.63
N GLU A 15 -5.03 -4.94 20.02
CA GLU A 15 -4.02 -5.83 19.46
C GLU A 15 -4.50 -6.41 18.12
N LEU A 16 -3.61 -6.46 17.13
CA LEU A 16 -3.86 -7.05 15.82
C LEU A 16 -2.73 -8.03 15.47
N THR A 17 -3.08 -9.15 14.83
CA THR A 17 -2.11 -10.10 14.29
C THR A 17 -2.05 -9.98 12.78
N VAL A 18 -0.84 -9.93 12.22
CA VAL A 18 -0.62 -9.76 10.78
C VAL A 18 0.45 -10.70 10.28
N VAL A 19 0.24 -11.25 9.09
CA VAL A 19 1.15 -12.19 8.43
C VAL A 19 2.53 -11.58 8.19
N ASN A 20 3.58 -12.32 8.57
CA ASN A 20 4.98 -11.90 8.48
C ASN A 20 5.86 -12.82 7.63
N ASP A 21 5.28 -13.77 6.92
CA ASP A 21 5.98 -14.73 6.03
C ASP A 21 5.61 -14.54 4.56
N GLN A 22 4.92 -13.45 4.23
CA GLN A 22 4.59 -13.08 2.85
C GLN A 22 5.23 -11.73 2.53
N HIS A 23 6.23 -11.79 1.65
CA HIS A 23 7.05 -10.65 1.25
C HIS A 23 6.55 -10.06 -0.06
N GLY A 24 6.62 -8.75 -0.18
CA GLY A 24 6.21 -8.01 -1.36
C GLY A 24 6.37 -6.51 -1.14
N ARG A 25 5.74 -5.71 -1.99
CA ARG A 25 5.78 -4.25 -1.82
C ARG A 25 4.38 -3.66 -1.88
N PRO A 26 3.95 -2.94 -0.83
CA PRO A 26 2.73 -2.16 -0.88
C PRO A 26 2.77 -1.19 -2.06
N THR A 27 1.69 -1.11 -2.82
CA THR A 27 1.67 -0.29 -4.03
C THR A 27 0.41 0.57 -4.06
N TRP A 28 0.61 1.89 -4.19
CA TRP A 28 -0.48 2.83 -4.34
C TRP A 28 -0.92 2.92 -5.80
N THR A 29 -2.21 2.79 -6.05
CA THR A 29 -2.77 2.84 -7.40
C THR A 29 -2.47 4.14 -8.14
N ARG A 30 -2.29 5.26 -7.42
CA ARG A 30 -1.87 6.53 -7.99
C ARG A 30 -0.48 6.45 -8.60
N THR A 31 0.48 5.80 -7.92
CA THR A 31 1.83 5.58 -8.48
C THR A 31 1.76 4.82 -9.80
N LEU A 32 0.91 3.80 -9.90
CA LEU A 32 0.69 3.07 -11.15
C LEU A 32 0.11 3.97 -12.24
N ALA A 33 -0.89 4.78 -11.91
CA ALA A 33 -1.52 5.70 -12.85
C ALA A 33 -0.54 6.77 -13.36
N GLU A 34 0.25 7.36 -12.48
CA GLU A 34 1.28 8.35 -12.81
C GLU A 34 2.35 7.74 -13.72
N PHE A 35 2.76 6.50 -13.48
CA PHE A 35 3.71 5.81 -14.35
C PHE A 35 3.13 5.54 -15.74
N MET A 36 1.88 5.12 -15.85
CA MET A 36 1.22 4.92 -17.15
C MET A 36 1.17 6.21 -17.96
N VAL A 37 0.81 7.33 -17.33
CA VAL A 37 0.82 8.65 -17.97
C VAL A 37 2.24 9.02 -18.41
N TYR A 38 3.23 8.80 -17.55
CA TYR A 38 4.63 9.06 -17.84
C TYR A 38 5.12 8.28 -19.07
N LEU A 39 4.85 6.96 -19.15
CA LEU A 39 5.25 6.13 -20.29
C LEU A 39 4.71 6.66 -21.63
N VAL A 40 3.45 7.11 -21.63
CA VAL A 40 2.82 7.70 -22.82
C VAL A 40 3.44 9.05 -23.18
N SER A 41 3.61 9.93 -22.19
CA SER A 41 4.15 11.28 -22.39
C SER A 41 5.60 11.25 -22.89
N GLU A 42 6.42 10.37 -22.34
CA GLU A 42 7.83 10.21 -22.71
C GLU A 42 8.02 9.31 -23.95
N LYS A 43 6.92 8.80 -24.52
CA LYS A 43 6.96 7.88 -25.67
C LYS A 43 7.90 6.69 -25.44
N ALA A 44 7.81 6.10 -24.24
CA ALA A 44 8.61 4.94 -23.86
C ALA A 44 8.34 3.76 -24.82
N ASP A 45 9.32 2.88 -24.96
CA ASP A 45 9.20 1.70 -25.81
C ASP A 45 8.01 0.82 -25.40
N PHE A 46 7.34 0.24 -26.38
CA PHE A 46 6.28 -0.72 -26.12
C PHE A 46 6.81 -1.97 -25.42
N GLY A 47 5.98 -2.58 -24.62
CA GLY A 47 6.30 -3.83 -23.94
C GLY A 47 5.72 -3.93 -22.54
N PHE A 48 6.14 -4.96 -21.82
CA PHE A 48 5.71 -5.19 -20.44
C PHE A 48 6.59 -4.40 -19.46
N TYR A 49 5.96 -3.71 -18.54
CA TYR A 49 6.58 -3.04 -17.41
C TYR A 49 5.98 -3.55 -16.12
N HIS A 50 6.82 -3.91 -15.16
CA HIS A 50 6.40 -4.23 -13.81
C HIS A 50 6.64 -3.01 -12.92
N LEU A 51 5.65 -2.64 -12.12
CA LEU A 51 5.77 -1.54 -11.17
C LEU A 51 5.14 -1.88 -9.84
N THR A 52 5.86 -1.58 -8.78
CA THR A 52 5.40 -1.43 -7.41
C THR A 52 5.94 -0.12 -6.86
N ASN A 53 5.48 0.32 -5.69
CA ASN A 53 6.28 1.32 -4.98
C ASN A 53 7.65 0.74 -4.62
N ASP A 54 8.65 1.59 -4.53
CA ASP A 54 10.02 1.19 -4.19
C ASP A 54 10.17 0.95 -2.68
N ALA A 55 11.32 0.45 -2.28
CA ALA A 55 11.75 0.29 -0.90
C ALA A 55 13.23 0.67 -0.80
N ALA A 56 13.72 0.88 0.41
CA ALA A 56 15.15 1.11 0.62
C ALA A 56 15.98 -0.10 0.13
N PRO A 57 17.22 0.12 -0.33
CA PRO A 57 18.07 -0.99 -0.77
C PRO A 57 18.20 -2.06 0.33
N GLY A 58 17.87 -3.31 -0.02
CA GLY A 58 17.90 -4.45 0.91
C GLY A 58 16.73 -4.52 1.89
N GLU A 59 15.79 -3.58 1.83
CA GLU A 59 14.59 -3.63 2.65
C GLU A 59 13.67 -4.75 2.16
N ASP A 60 13.37 -5.68 3.05
CA ASP A 60 12.42 -6.78 2.85
C ASP A 60 11.12 -6.46 3.59
N VAL A 61 10.04 -6.33 2.86
CA VAL A 61 8.76 -5.81 3.37
C VAL A 61 7.71 -6.89 3.41
N THR A 62 7.11 -7.08 4.57
CA THR A 62 5.99 -8.01 4.79
C THR A 62 4.68 -7.24 5.04
N TRP A 63 3.56 -7.96 5.05
CA TRP A 63 2.28 -7.39 5.48
C TRP A 63 2.33 -6.85 6.91
N PHE A 64 3.12 -7.52 7.78
CA PHE A 64 3.32 -7.09 9.15
C PHE A 64 4.04 -5.72 9.20
N ASP A 65 5.12 -5.54 8.43
CA ASP A 65 5.84 -4.27 8.37
C ASP A 65 4.92 -3.15 7.84
N PHE A 66 4.12 -3.45 6.83
CA PHE A 66 3.14 -2.50 6.30
C PHE A 66 2.09 -2.10 7.35
N ALA A 67 1.54 -3.06 8.10
CA ALA A 67 0.58 -2.79 9.16
C ALA A 67 1.21 -1.95 10.29
N LYS A 68 2.44 -2.22 10.66
CA LYS A 68 3.19 -1.43 11.65
C LYS A 68 3.32 0.03 11.22
N GLU A 69 3.68 0.27 9.96
CA GLU A 69 3.81 1.65 9.44
C GLU A 69 2.45 2.37 9.40
N ILE A 70 1.38 1.68 9.00
CA ILE A 70 0.02 2.25 9.00
C ILE A 70 -0.42 2.70 10.40
N LEU A 71 -0.04 1.93 11.42
CA LEU A 71 -0.51 2.09 12.80
C LEU A 71 0.54 2.70 13.74
N LYS A 72 1.65 3.22 13.22
CA LYS A 72 2.79 3.71 14.02
C LYS A 72 2.43 4.82 15.01
N ASP A 73 1.42 5.62 14.70
CA ASP A 73 0.96 6.73 15.53
C ASP A 73 -0.25 6.35 16.42
N THR A 74 -0.47 5.04 16.61
CA THR A 74 -1.54 4.49 17.45
C THR A 74 -0.95 3.63 18.58
N ASP A 75 -1.75 3.41 19.64
CA ASP A 75 -1.36 2.53 20.75
C ASP A 75 -1.63 1.03 20.49
N VAL A 76 -2.03 0.68 19.26
CA VAL A 76 -2.38 -0.70 18.89
C VAL A 76 -1.13 -1.55 18.75
N LEU A 77 -1.10 -2.67 19.45
CA LEU A 77 -0.01 -3.64 19.35
C LEU A 77 -0.19 -4.53 18.10
N VAL A 78 0.72 -4.43 17.15
CA VAL A 78 0.75 -5.31 15.98
C VAL A 78 1.70 -6.48 16.24
N LYS A 79 1.20 -7.73 16.18
CA LYS A 79 1.98 -8.96 16.38
C LYS A 79 2.17 -9.74 15.09
N PRO A 80 3.38 -10.24 14.81
CA PRO A 80 3.62 -11.09 13.65
C PRO A 80 3.03 -12.49 13.87
N VAL A 81 2.49 -13.06 12.80
CA VAL A 81 2.07 -14.46 12.73
C VAL A 81 2.45 -15.04 11.36
N ASP A 82 2.57 -16.35 11.27
CA ASP A 82 2.75 -17.01 9.98
C ASP A 82 1.40 -17.22 9.25
N SER A 83 1.47 -17.48 7.96
CA SER A 83 0.29 -17.60 7.08
C SER A 83 -0.62 -18.79 7.42
N SER A 84 -0.17 -19.76 8.25
CA SER A 84 -1.02 -20.87 8.71
C SER A 84 -2.20 -20.40 9.57
N LYS A 85 -2.08 -19.23 10.20
CA LYS A 85 -3.15 -18.62 11.00
C LYS A 85 -4.29 -18.03 10.14
N PHE A 86 -4.03 -17.78 8.86
CA PHE A 86 -5.00 -17.23 7.92
C PHE A 86 -5.13 -18.14 6.69
N PRO A 87 -5.77 -19.33 6.82
CA PRO A 87 -5.91 -20.25 5.72
C PRO A 87 -6.69 -19.61 4.55
N ALA A 88 -6.08 -19.60 3.38
CA ALA A 88 -6.67 -19.09 2.16
C ALA A 88 -6.95 -20.24 1.18
N LYS A 89 -8.02 -20.11 0.36
CA LYS A 89 -8.33 -21.09 -0.68
C LYS A 89 -7.19 -21.26 -1.70
N ALA A 90 -6.51 -20.15 -2.03
CA ALA A 90 -5.35 -20.16 -2.93
C ALA A 90 -4.05 -20.02 -2.13
N LYS A 91 -3.05 -20.84 -2.47
CA LYS A 91 -1.71 -20.71 -1.91
C LYS A 91 -1.11 -19.37 -2.33
N ARG A 92 -0.74 -18.54 -1.36
CA ARG A 92 -0.04 -17.28 -1.61
C ARG A 92 1.46 -17.52 -1.73
N PRO A 93 2.16 -16.83 -2.64
CA PRO A 93 3.62 -16.90 -2.70
C PRO A 93 4.23 -16.28 -1.44
N PHE A 94 5.35 -16.84 -0.97
CA PHE A 94 6.10 -16.26 0.15
C PHE A 94 6.82 -14.97 -0.27
N ASN A 95 7.21 -14.86 -1.53
CA ASN A 95 7.83 -13.64 -2.06
C ASN A 95 7.22 -13.28 -3.42
N SER A 96 6.68 -12.08 -3.51
CA SER A 96 6.10 -11.49 -4.71
C SER A 96 6.82 -10.19 -5.13
N THR A 97 8.02 -9.96 -4.61
CA THR A 97 8.84 -8.79 -4.98
C THR A 97 9.26 -8.85 -6.45
N MET A 98 9.08 -7.76 -7.16
CA MET A 98 9.42 -7.64 -8.58
C MET A 98 10.61 -6.71 -8.78
N SER A 99 11.45 -6.99 -9.81
CA SER A 99 12.48 -6.04 -10.26
C SER A 99 11.84 -4.78 -10.81
N LEU A 100 12.37 -3.63 -10.43
CA LEU A 100 11.96 -2.31 -10.91
C LEU A 100 12.97 -1.69 -11.88
N GLU A 101 14.00 -2.44 -12.28
CA GLU A 101 15.10 -1.94 -13.14
C GLU A 101 14.58 -1.35 -14.44
N LYS A 102 13.68 -2.07 -15.14
CA LYS A 102 13.13 -1.59 -16.40
C LYS A 102 12.29 -0.32 -16.23
N ALA A 103 11.51 -0.23 -15.16
CA ALA A 103 10.73 0.96 -14.86
C ALA A 103 11.64 2.15 -14.52
N LYS A 104 12.66 1.94 -13.70
CA LYS A 104 13.65 2.97 -13.35
C LYS A 104 14.46 3.43 -14.56
N ALA A 105 14.79 2.54 -15.49
CA ALA A 105 15.52 2.86 -16.71
C ALA A 105 14.76 3.84 -17.63
N THR A 106 13.45 3.98 -17.48
CA THR A 106 12.66 5.00 -18.21
C THR A 106 12.90 6.43 -17.70
N GLY A 107 13.53 6.59 -16.54
CA GLY A 107 13.69 7.88 -15.85
C GLY A 107 12.58 8.22 -14.86
N PHE A 108 11.53 7.39 -14.76
CA PHE A 108 10.49 7.60 -13.76
C PHE A 108 11.02 7.40 -12.35
N VAL A 109 10.81 8.39 -11.49
CA VAL A 109 11.16 8.32 -10.07
C VAL A 109 10.04 7.63 -9.31
N ILE A 110 10.29 6.41 -8.85
CA ILE A 110 9.31 5.60 -8.14
C ILE A 110 9.34 5.99 -6.66
N PRO A 111 8.24 6.50 -6.07
CA PRO A 111 8.20 6.77 -4.63
C PRO A 111 8.37 5.47 -3.83
N THR A 112 8.98 5.57 -2.67
CA THR A 112 8.99 4.46 -1.70
C THR A 112 7.57 4.17 -1.23
N TRP A 113 7.34 2.96 -0.74
CA TRP A 113 6.03 2.59 -0.23
C TRP A 113 5.63 3.43 1.01
N GLN A 114 6.61 3.87 1.82
CA GLN A 114 6.36 4.77 2.94
C GLN A 114 5.91 6.16 2.48
N GLU A 115 6.60 6.73 1.48
CA GLU A 115 6.21 8.02 0.88
C GLU A 115 4.83 7.95 0.24
N ALA A 116 4.54 6.85 -0.46
CA ALA A 116 3.24 6.63 -1.07
C ALA A 116 2.13 6.47 -0.02
N LEU A 117 2.39 5.76 1.08
CA LEU A 117 1.47 5.63 2.20
C LEU A 117 1.19 6.99 2.85
N ALA A 118 2.23 7.76 3.17
CA ALA A 118 2.07 9.10 3.74
C ALA A 118 1.23 10.01 2.84
N SER A 119 1.53 10.04 1.54
CA SER A 119 0.76 10.83 0.56
C SER A 119 -0.68 10.35 0.41
N MET A 120 -0.93 9.05 0.52
CA MET A 120 -2.27 8.48 0.48
C MET A 120 -3.09 8.89 1.72
N LEU A 121 -2.48 8.86 2.90
CA LEU A 121 -3.15 9.24 4.15
C LEU A 121 -3.51 10.72 4.18
N GLU A 122 -2.62 11.61 3.74
CA GLU A 122 -2.91 13.05 3.59
C GLU A 122 -4.10 13.31 2.66
N LYS A 123 -4.21 12.54 1.56
CA LYS A 123 -5.29 12.69 0.56
C LYS A 123 -6.55 11.91 0.90
N GLY A 124 -6.48 10.95 1.80
CA GLY A 124 -7.61 10.15 2.30
C GLY A 124 -8.69 10.99 2.98
N ASP A 125 -8.29 12.09 3.59
CA ASP A 125 -9.16 13.08 4.23
C ASP A 125 -10.19 13.70 3.26
N LEU A 126 -9.94 13.65 1.96
CA LEU A 126 -10.88 14.16 0.95
C LEU A 126 -12.15 13.28 0.79
N ARG A 127 -12.17 12.04 1.29
CA ARG A 127 -13.35 11.17 1.25
C ARG A 127 -14.28 11.42 2.43
N GLU A 128 -13.75 11.69 3.60
CA GLU A 128 -14.54 12.06 4.78
C GLU A 128 -15.28 13.37 4.55
N ASN A 129 -14.63 14.37 3.91
CA ASN A 129 -15.28 15.63 3.56
C ASN A 129 -16.40 15.48 2.51
N LYS A 130 -16.33 14.50 1.61
CA LYS A 130 -17.43 14.26 0.63
C LYS A 130 -18.65 13.62 1.28
N ASP A 131 -18.46 12.76 2.26
CA ASP A 131 -19.57 12.12 2.97
C ASP A 131 -20.18 13.05 4.03
N GLY A 132 -19.39 13.95 4.62
CA GLY A 132 -19.87 15.03 5.49
C GLY A 132 -20.78 16.04 4.75
N VAL A 133 -20.42 16.41 3.54
CA VAL A 133 -21.23 17.34 2.71
C VAL A 133 -22.53 16.69 2.25
N LYS A 134 -22.58 15.37 2.01
CA LYS A 134 -23.84 14.67 1.70
C LYS A 134 -24.82 14.62 2.89
N GLY A 135 -24.31 14.60 4.10
CA GLY A 135 -25.14 14.63 5.31
C GLY A 135 -25.83 15.96 5.54
N GLU A 136 -25.26 17.08 5.08
CA GLU A 136 -25.87 18.40 5.21
C GLU A 136 -26.91 18.72 4.13
N ILE A 137 -26.77 18.18 2.93
CA ILE A 137 -27.71 18.43 1.82
C ILE A 137 -29.07 17.74 2.05
N ASN A 138 -29.12 16.68 2.83
CA ASN A 138 -30.36 15.93 3.12
C ASN A 138 -31.08 16.40 4.40
N LYS A 139 -30.65 17.49 5.04
CA LYS A 139 -31.30 18.06 6.26
C LYS A 139 -32.03 19.40 6.01
N LYS A 140 -32.32 19.74 4.77
CA LYS A 140 -33.19 20.89 4.47
C LYS A 140 -34.43 20.48 3.72
#